data_bd7521af3f83c14acc3f40d7ccd8c7d2
#
_entry.id   bd7521af3f83c14acc3f40d7ccd8c7d2
#
_cell.length_a   1.000
_cell.length_b   1.000
_cell.length_c   1.000
_cell.angle_alpha   90.00
_cell.angle_beta   90.00
_cell.angle_gamma   90.00
#
_symmetry.space_group_name_H-M   'P 1'
#
loop_
_entity.id
_entity.type
_entity.pdbx_description
1 polymer ?
#
loop_
_entity_poly.entity_id
_entity_poly.type
_entity_poly.pdbx_seq_one_letter_code
_entity_poly.pdbx_strand_id
1 'polypeptide(L)'
;MPASGFFPQRSDAQPIIYAFKDLKDPDVRDMLKVGFTTRSIDQRMHEHYPTLRPGPKPYEVVFVEPAMRSDGTTFMDHEVHANLEANGSKRLRDRDGKKTEWFRCSVADVRAAWIAVRDRSENVERRTQDFRMRPEQDAAIHKTEAYFRSIEEEGGTRTPKFLWNAKVRFGKTFAAYELANDMGSNRVLVLPFKLALTPTWERDRNTP
;
A
#
# COMPACT_ATOMS: atom_id res chain seq x y z
N MET A 1 9.59 -35.40 -36.17
CA MET A 1 10.67 -34.76 -35.41
C MET A 1 10.26 -33.31 -35.18
N PRO A 2 9.82 -32.90 -33.98
CA PRO A 2 9.60 -31.49 -33.71
C PRO A 2 10.93 -30.79 -33.56
N ALA A 3 11.11 -29.66 -34.27
CA ALA A 3 12.30 -28.84 -34.20
C ALA A 3 12.48 -28.31 -32.77
N SER A 4 13.60 -28.67 -32.14
CA SER A 4 14.02 -28.10 -30.85
C SER A 4 14.28 -26.62 -31.07
N GLY A 5 13.46 -25.78 -30.43
CA GLY A 5 13.60 -24.32 -30.51
C GLY A 5 14.95 -23.85 -30.02
N PHE A 6 15.63 -23.05 -30.83
CA PHE A 6 16.94 -22.45 -30.62
C PHE A 6 16.94 -21.38 -29.49
N PHE A 7 15.78 -21.14 -28.88
CA PHE A 7 15.69 -20.19 -27.77
C PHE A 7 15.72 -20.95 -26.46
N PRO A 8 16.61 -20.57 -25.52
CA PRO A 8 16.57 -21.12 -24.18
C PRO A 8 15.18 -20.87 -23.59
N GLN A 9 14.57 -21.91 -23.04
CA GLN A 9 13.30 -21.76 -22.32
C GLN A 9 13.44 -20.63 -21.32
N ARG A 10 12.56 -19.62 -21.38
CA ARG A 10 12.46 -18.61 -20.31
C ARG A 10 12.24 -19.37 -19.02
N SER A 11 13.11 -19.12 -18.05
CA SER A 11 12.86 -19.64 -16.71
C SER A 11 11.52 -19.08 -16.23
N ASP A 12 10.60 -19.93 -15.78
CA ASP A 12 9.32 -19.54 -15.19
C ASP A 12 9.49 -18.81 -13.83
N ALA A 13 10.71 -18.46 -13.46
CA ALA A 13 11.05 -17.76 -12.26
C ALA A 13 10.59 -16.29 -12.34
N GLN A 14 9.44 -16.03 -11.79
CA GLN A 14 8.98 -14.65 -11.63
C GLN A 14 9.77 -13.97 -10.50
N PRO A 15 10.35 -12.79 -10.74
CA PRO A 15 11.01 -12.04 -9.69
C PRO A 15 10.01 -11.63 -8.60
N ILE A 16 10.40 -11.80 -7.35
CA ILE A 16 9.56 -11.49 -6.19
C ILE A 16 10.29 -10.59 -5.19
N ILE A 17 9.54 -9.74 -4.52
CA ILE A 17 9.92 -9.12 -3.24
C ILE A 17 9.38 -9.99 -2.12
N TYR A 18 10.19 -10.27 -1.14
CA TYR A 18 9.79 -11.04 0.03
C TYR A 18 10.20 -10.35 1.32
N ALA A 19 9.49 -10.64 2.40
CA ALA A 19 9.93 -10.31 3.73
C ALA A 19 9.72 -11.47 4.70
N PHE A 20 10.65 -11.63 5.64
CA PHE A 20 10.56 -12.63 6.69
C PHE A 20 11.09 -12.10 8.03
N LYS A 21 10.68 -12.78 9.10
CA LYS A 21 11.19 -12.64 10.46
C LYS A 21 12.19 -13.75 10.75
N ASP A 22 13.29 -13.44 11.41
CA ASP A 22 14.10 -14.45 12.09
C ASP A 22 13.53 -14.66 13.51
N LEU A 23 13.19 -15.89 13.83
CA LEU A 23 12.57 -16.26 15.12
C LEU A 23 13.60 -16.61 16.18
N LYS A 24 14.88 -16.75 15.81
CA LYS A 24 15.94 -17.21 16.70
C LYS A 24 16.96 -16.14 17.05
N ASP A 25 17.16 -15.18 16.16
CA ASP A 25 18.12 -14.09 16.39
C ASP A 25 17.46 -12.96 17.22
N PRO A 26 17.87 -12.76 18.47
CA PRO A 26 17.31 -11.73 19.34
C PRO A 26 17.56 -10.31 18.83
N ASP A 27 18.65 -10.08 18.09
CA ASP A 27 19.04 -8.74 17.62
C ASP A 27 18.09 -8.20 16.54
N VAL A 28 17.40 -9.08 15.83
CA VAL A 28 16.46 -8.73 14.75
C VAL A 28 15.01 -9.19 15.01
N ARG A 29 14.69 -9.57 16.24
CA ARG A 29 13.39 -10.13 16.65
C ARG A 29 12.20 -9.27 16.19
N ASP A 30 12.33 -7.93 16.31
CA ASP A 30 11.28 -6.95 15.97
C ASP A 30 11.50 -6.31 14.60
N MET A 31 12.23 -7.00 13.73
CA MET A 31 12.57 -6.52 12.41
C MET A 31 12.09 -7.46 11.32
N LEU A 32 11.94 -6.91 10.12
CA LEU A 32 11.71 -7.67 8.90
C LEU A 32 12.93 -7.57 8.00
N LYS A 33 13.38 -8.70 7.47
CA LYS A 33 14.31 -8.70 6.35
C LYS A 33 13.51 -8.60 5.07
N VAL A 34 13.80 -7.58 4.26
CA VAL A 34 13.14 -7.33 2.99
C VAL A 34 14.15 -7.56 1.88
N GLY A 35 13.84 -8.44 0.93
CA GLY A 35 14.77 -8.82 -0.12
C GLY A 35 14.08 -9.12 -1.46
N PHE A 36 14.91 -9.36 -2.46
CA PHE A 36 14.53 -9.71 -3.82
C PHE A 36 15.07 -11.09 -4.18
N THR A 37 14.32 -11.85 -4.97
CA THR A 37 14.83 -13.08 -5.58
C THR A 37 14.11 -13.38 -6.90
N THR A 38 14.81 -14.05 -7.79
CA THR A 38 14.25 -14.65 -9.02
C THR A 38 13.97 -16.14 -8.84
N ARG A 39 14.25 -16.68 -7.65
CA ARG A 39 14.04 -18.10 -7.30
C ARG A 39 12.75 -18.23 -6.50
N SER A 40 12.30 -19.47 -6.31
CA SER A 40 11.19 -19.71 -5.38
C SER A 40 11.56 -19.27 -3.96
N ILE A 41 10.55 -18.86 -3.17
CA ILE A 41 10.78 -18.45 -1.78
C ILE A 41 11.39 -19.56 -0.95
N ASP A 42 11.02 -20.82 -1.18
CA ASP A 42 11.57 -21.96 -0.45
C ASP A 42 13.06 -22.16 -0.75
N GLN A 43 13.47 -22.05 -2.01
CA GLN A 43 14.89 -22.08 -2.38
C GLN A 43 15.67 -20.94 -1.73
N ARG A 44 15.10 -19.73 -1.73
CA ARG A 44 15.73 -18.56 -1.11
C ARG A 44 15.87 -18.70 0.40
N MET A 45 14.86 -19.23 1.07
CA MET A 45 14.93 -19.52 2.51
C MET A 45 15.95 -20.62 2.83
N HIS A 46 16.08 -21.63 1.97
CA HIS A 46 17.12 -22.64 2.14
C HIS A 46 18.54 -22.07 2.01
N GLU A 47 18.76 -21.08 1.16
CA GLU A 47 20.04 -20.37 1.06
C GLU A 47 20.37 -19.54 2.32
N HIS A 48 19.37 -18.93 2.93
CA HIS A 48 19.53 -18.19 4.20
C HIS A 48 19.79 -19.13 5.38
N TYR A 49 19.18 -20.31 5.35
CA TYR A 49 19.24 -21.31 6.41
C TYR A 49 19.65 -22.69 5.83
N PRO A 50 20.92 -22.84 5.38
CA PRO A 50 21.35 -24.06 4.68
C PRO A 50 21.34 -25.30 5.58
N THR A 51 21.41 -25.13 6.89
CA THR A 51 21.37 -26.25 7.85
C THR A 51 20.01 -26.30 8.52
N LEU A 52 19.08 -27.07 7.97
CA LEU A 52 17.81 -27.36 8.61
C LEU A 52 18.03 -28.34 9.77
N ARG A 53 17.78 -27.87 10.99
CA ARG A 53 17.77 -28.73 12.19
C ARG A 53 16.38 -29.33 12.36
N PRO A 54 16.26 -30.53 12.97
CA PRO A 54 14.97 -31.04 13.40
C PRO A 54 14.27 -30.03 14.32
N GLY A 55 12.99 -29.76 14.07
CA GLY A 55 12.19 -28.81 14.86
C GLY A 55 11.54 -27.71 14.02
N PRO A 56 10.93 -26.69 14.67
CA PRO A 56 10.26 -25.61 13.97
C PRO A 56 11.25 -24.76 13.15
N LYS A 57 10.77 -24.25 12.01
CA LYS A 57 11.54 -23.36 11.13
C LYS A 57 12.06 -22.16 11.95
N PRO A 58 13.32 -21.73 11.74
CA PRO A 58 13.90 -20.59 12.45
C PRO A 58 13.39 -19.24 11.93
N TYR A 59 12.52 -19.24 10.94
CA TYR A 59 12.01 -18.04 10.26
C TYR A 59 10.51 -18.18 9.97
N GLU A 60 9.88 -17.03 9.77
CA GLU A 60 8.49 -16.88 9.31
C GLU A 60 8.46 -15.97 8.11
N VAL A 61 8.06 -16.48 6.93
CA VAL A 61 7.83 -15.64 5.74
C VAL A 61 6.49 -14.95 5.90
N VAL A 62 6.50 -13.60 5.90
CA VAL A 62 5.31 -12.78 6.18
C VAL A 62 4.83 -11.98 4.97
N PHE A 63 5.64 -11.90 3.90
CA PHE A 63 5.30 -11.17 2.69
C PHE A 63 5.98 -11.81 1.46
N VAL A 64 5.22 -12.01 0.39
CA VAL A 64 5.72 -12.47 -0.91
C VAL A 64 4.82 -11.88 -1.99
N GLU A 65 5.38 -11.04 -2.85
CA GLU A 65 4.63 -10.42 -3.96
C GLU A 65 5.52 -10.29 -5.20
N PRO A 66 4.96 -10.28 -6.41
CA PRO A 66 5.72 -10.09 -7.65
C PRO A 66 6.51 -8.78 -7.66
N ALA A 67 7.76 -8.83 -8.08
CA ALA A 67 8.60 -7.64 -8.28
C ALA A 67 8.37 -7.05 -9.68
N MET A 68 7.10 -6.81 -10.02
CA MET A 68 6.66 -6.34 -11.33
C MET A 68 5.71 -5.16 -11.18
N ARG A 69 5.92 -4.12 -11.98
CA ARG A 69 5.06 -2.94 -12.04
C ARG A 69 3.85 -3.18 -12.92
N SER A 70 2.89 -2.30 -12.81
CA SER A 70 1.67 -2.31 -13.62
C SER A 70 1.93 -2.20 -15.14
N ASP A 71 3.08 -1.63 -15.52
CA ASP A 71 3.53 -1.50 -16.91
C ASP A 71 4.34 -2.72 -17.41
N GLY A 72 4.48 -3.77 -16.59
CA GLY A 72 5.23 -4.99 -16.90
C GLY A 72 6.75 -4.88 -16.69
N THR A 73 7.29 -3.74 -16.26
CA THR A 73 8.70 -3.61 -15.90
C THR A 73 8.98 -4.20 -14.53
N THR A 74 10.16 -4.77 -14.33
CA THR A 74 10.59 -5.30 -13.03
C THR A 74 11.23 -4.21 -12.18
N PHE A 75 11.22 -4.38 -10.87
CA PHE A 75 11.93 -3.55 -9.91
C PHE A 75 12.65 -4.43 -8.88
N MET A 76 13.58 -3.83 -8.15
CA MET A 76 14.40 -4.54 -7.17
C MET A 76 14.12 -4.05 -5.75
N ASP A 77 14.62 -4.81 -4.77
CA ASP A 77 14.45 -4.52 -3.35
C ASP A 77 14.98 -3.14 -2.93
N HIS A 78 16.03 -2.64 -3.55
CA HIS A 78 16.59 -1.32 -3.21
C HIS A 78 15.58 -0.17 -3.40
N GLU A 79 14.63 -0.29 -4.33
CA GLU A 79 13.56 0.70 -4.53
C GLU A 79 12.54 0.63 -3.37
N VAL A 80 12.21 -0.59 -2.92
CA VAL A 80 11.35 -0.80 -1.74
C VAL A 80 12.07 -0.32 -0.47
N HIS A 81 13.38 -0.60 -0.34
CA HIS A 81 14.20 -0.11 0.76
C HIS A 81 14.24 1.42 0.82
N ALA A 82 14.43 2.09 -0.33
CA ALA A 82 14.42 3.55 -0.39
C ALA A 82 13.06 4.12 0.04
N ASN A 83 11.96 3.48 -0.37
CA ASN A 83 10.62 3.89 0.03
C ASN A 83 10.38 3.68 1.54
N LEU A 84 10.81 2.55 2.11
CA LEU A 84 10.74 2.29 3.55
C LEU A 84 11.52 3.34 4.35
N GLU A 85 12.75 3.66 3.94
CA GLU A 85 13.58 4.68 4.59
C GLU A 85 12.95 6.08 4.49
N ALA A 86 12.44 6.47 3.31
CA ALA A 86 11.76 7.74 3.08
C ALA A 86 10.51 7.90 3.96
N ASN A 87 9.84 6.78 4.27
CA ASN A 87 8.70 6.74 5.17
C ASN A 87 9.08 6.48 6.65
N GLY A 88 10.36 6.66 7.03
CA GLY A 88 10.85 6.67 8.40
C GLY A 88 11.04 5.27 9.01
N SER A 89 10.99 4.17 8.24
CA SER A 89 11.38 2.86 8.73
C SER A 89 12.89 2.83 8.98
N LYS A 90 13.28 2.48 10.21
CA LYS A 90 14.70 2.45 10.58
C LYS A 90 15.36 1.20 10.01
N ARG A 91 16.40 1.39 9.22
CA ARG A 91 17.23 0.33 8.65
C ARG A 91 18.38 -0.01 9.57
N LEU A 92 18.58 -1.30 9.84
CA LEU A 92 19.74 -1.77 10.62
C LEU A 92 21.02 -1.56 9.82
N ARG A 93 22.07 -1.17 10.53
CA ARG A 93 23.42 -1.12 9.99
C ARG A 93 24.27 -2.21 10.63
N ASP A 94 25.20 -2.77 9.89
CA ASP A 94 26.18 -3.70 10.41
C ASP A 94 27.24 -2.99 11.26
N ARG A 95 28.21 -3.75 11.78
CA ARG A 95 29.30 -3.24 12.62
C ARG A 95 30.18 -2.20 11.93
N ASP A 96 30.24 -2.24 10.60
CA ASP A 96 31.01 -1.32 9.76
C ASP A 96 30.15 -0.10 9.32
N GLY A 97 28.93 0.03 9.83
CA GLY A 97 28.00 1.10 9.48
C GLY A 97 27.31 0.93 8.12
N LYS A 98 27.50 -0.20 7.44
CA LYS A 98 26.89 -0.49 6.15
C LYS A 98 25.43 -0.85 6.30
N LYS A 99 24.60 -0.39 5.39
CA LYS A 99 23.15 -0.67 5.36
C LYS A 99 22.89 -2.16 5.11
N THR A 100 22.14 -2.81 5.98
CA THR A 100 21.67 -4.19 5.81
C THR A 100 20.30 -4.22 5.12
N GLU A 101 19.69 -5.39 4.96
CA GLU A 101 18.32 -5.58 4.44
C GLU A 101 17.26 -5.69 5.56
N TRP A 102 17.65 -5.40 6.80
CA TRP A 102 16.79 -5.48 7.97
C TRP A 102 16.18 -4.11 8.32
N PHE A 103 14.86 -4.10 8.53
CA PHE A 103 14.09 -2.91 8.83
C PHE A 103 13.23 -3.10 10.06
N ARG A 104 13.20 -2.08 10.92
CA ARG A 104 12.20 -2.00 11.99
C ARG A 104 10.92 -1.42 11.41
N CYS A 105 10.04 -2.30 10.93
CA CYS A 105 8.80 -1.95 10.27
C CYS A 105 7.77 -3.08 10.43
N SER A 106 6.52 -2.79 10.14
CA SER A 106 5.44 -3.78 10.08
C SER A 106 5.32 -4.39 8.67
N VAL A 107 4.56 -5.48 8.55
CA VAL A 107 4.19 -6.07 7.24
C VAL A 107 3.37 -5.08 6.40
N ALA A 108 2.54 -4.26 7.06
CA ALA A 108 1.78 -3.21 6.39
C ALA A 108 2.70 -2.15 5.75
N ASP A 109 3.78 -1.74 6.44
CA ASP A 109 4.77 -0.81 5.88
C ASP A 109 5.45 -1.40 4.64
N VAL A 110 5.82 -2.70 4.68
CA VAL A 110 6.43 -3.38 3.52
C VAL A 110 5.45 -3.45 2.35
N ARG A 111 4.17 -3.77 2.62
CA ARG A 111 3.12 -3.81 1.60
C ARG A 111 2.90 -2.44 0.98
N ALA A 112 2.85 -1.39 1.79
CA ALA A 112 2.68 -0.02 1.33
C ALA A 112 3.86 0.45 0.45
N ALA A 113 5.10 0.15 0.87
CA ALA A 113 6.29 0.44 0.09
C ALA A 113 6.31 -0.31 -1.25
N TRP A 114 5.92 -1.60 -1.25
CA TRP A 114 5.80 -2.39 -2.45
C TRP A 114 4.74 -1.83 -3.43
N ILE A 115 3.54 -1.46 -2.94
CA ILE A 115 2.50 -0.82 -3.75
C ILE A 115 3.00 0.49 -4.36
N ALA A 116 3.68 1.33 -3.56
CA ALA A 116 4.21 2.61 -4.03
C ALA A 116 5.21 2.43 -5.17
N VAL A 117 6.12 1.46 -5.06
CA VAL A 117 7.11 1.15 -6.11
C VAL A 117 6.44 0.53 -7.33
N ARG A 118 5.51 -0.42 -7.14
CA ARG A 118 4.77 -1.06 -8.23
C ARG A 118 4.00 -0.05 -9.08
N ASP A 119 3.33 0.88 -8.44
CA ASP A 119 2.44 1.84 -9.09
C ASP A 119 3.15 3.18 -9.38
N ARG A 120 4.45 3.30 -9.11
CA ARG A 120 5.23 4.54 -9.20
C ARG A 120 4.53 5.71 -8.50
N SER A 121 3.92 5.42 -7.37
CA SER A 121 3.19 6.38 -6.55
C SER A 121 3.95 6.68 -5.25
N GLU A 122 3.63 7.79 -4.62
CA GLU A 122 4.07 8.00 -3.24
C GLU A 122 3.36 7.01 -2.32
N ASN A 123 4.03 6.60 -1.24
CA ASN A 123 3.45 5.72 -0.25
C ASN A 123 2.32 6.44 0.49
N VAL A 124 1.07 6.08 0.16
CA VAL A 124 -0.14 6.73 0.65
C VAL A 124 -0.48 6.34 2.10
N GLU A 125 0.03 5.21 2.61
CA GLU A 125 -0.35 4.68 3.93
C GLU A 125 0.27 5.45 5.11
N ARG A 126 1.28 6.29 4.86
CA ARG A 126 1.83 7.25 5.85
C ARG A 126 1.45 8.69 5.58
N ARG A 127 0.34 8.95 4.93
CA ARG A 127 -0.28 10.25 5.07
C ARG A 127 -0.66 10.39 6.54
N THR A 128 0.20 11.07 7.28
CA THR A 128 -0.07 11.49 8.65
C THR A 128 -1.47 12.09 8.72
N GLN A 129 -2.15 11.89 9.85
CA GLN A 129 -3.49 12.38 10.18
C GLN A 129 -3.68 13.92 10.03
N ASP A 130 -2.63 14.64 9.63
CA ASP A 130 -2.63 16.07 9.29
C ASP A 130 -2.93 16.35 7.81
N PHE A 131 -3.78 15.55 7.18
CA PHE A 131 -4.19 15.84 5.82
C PHE A 131 -5.16 17.03 5.82
N ARG A 132 -4.60 18.23 5.67
CA ARG A 132 -5.41 19.43 5.49
C ARG A 132 -6.12 19.38 4.14
N MET A 133 -7.41 19.68 4.19
CA MET A 133 -8.22 19.82 3.00
C MET A 133 -7.62 20.87 2.06
N ARG A 134 -7.56 20.57 0.77
CA ARG A 134 -7.11 21.54 -0.23
C ARG A 134 -8.18 22.60 -0.43
N PRO A 135 -7.82 23.86 -0.74
CA PRO A 135 -8.79 24.95 -0.92
C PRO A 135 -9.93 24.63 -1.88
N GLU A 136 -9.64 23.88 -2.95
CA GLU A 136 -10.66 23.46 -3.91
C GLU A 136 -11.62 22.39 -3.38
N GLN A 137 -11.17 21.55 -2.43
CA GLN A 137 -12.03 20.56 -1.75
C GLN A 137 -12.92 21.27 -0.74
N ASP A 138 -12.35 22.15 0.05
CA ASP A 138 -13.04 22.98 1.03
C ASP A 138 -14.15 23.82 0.37
N ALA A 139 -13.84 24.52 -0.71
CA ALA A 139 -14.80 25.29 -1.48
C ALA A 139 -15.95 24.43 -2.04
N ALA A 140 -15.66 23.19 -2.48
CA ALA A 140 -16.68 22.28 -2.98
C ALA A 140 -17.61 21.79 -1.87
N ILE A 141 -17.07 21.50 -0.68
CA ILE A 141 -17.85 21.11 0.50
C ILE A 141 -18.75 22.23 0.95
N HIS A 142 -18.22 23.41 1.21
CA HIS A 142 -19.01 24.57 1.65
C HIS A 142 -20.13 24.94 0.68
N LYS A 143 -19.84 24.87 -0.63
CA LYS A 143 -20.86 25.13 -1.65
C LYS A 143 -21.99 24.09 -1.62
N THR A 144 -21.65 22.81 -1.40
CA THR A 144 -22.63 21.74 -1.33
C THR A 144 -23.46 21.82 -0.06
N GLU A 145 -22.84 22.10 1.06
CA GLU A 145 -23.47 22.28 2.36
C GLU A 145 -24.45 23.46 2.32
N ALA A 146 -24.02 24.62 1.83
CA ALA A 146 -24.89 25.80 1.69
C ALA A 146 -26.12 25.50 0.82
N TYR A 147 -25.95 24.76 -0.27
CA TYR A 147 -27.07 24.35 -1.10
C TYR A 147 -28.02 23.39 -0.38
N PHE A 148 -27.52 22.45 0.40
CA PHE A 148 -28.36 21.50 1.13
C PHE A 148 -29.14 22.21 2.24
N ARG A 149 -28.50 23.12 2.96
CA ARG A 149 -29.14 23.95 4.00
C ARG A 149 -30.26 24.86 3.42
N SER A 150 -30.02 25.47 2.26
CA SER A 150 -31.03 26.29 1.61
C SER A 150 -32.32 25.53 1.28
N ILE A 151 -32.19 24.24 0.87
CA ILE A 151 -33.36 23.40 0.61
C ILE A 151 -34.11 23.03 1.94
N GLU A 152 -33.38 22.82 3.02
CA GLU A 152 -33.97 22.55 4.34
C GLU A 152 -34.72 23.79 4.85
N GLU A 153 -34.17 24.98 4.67
CA GLU A 153 -34.78 26.25 5.05
C GLU A 153 -36.04 26.57 4.20
N GLU A 154 -36.09 26.14 2.94
CA GLU A 154 -37.26 26.23 2.06
C GLU A 154 -38.40 25.25 2.41
N GLY A 155 -38.28 24.49 3.53
CA GLY A 155 -39.30 23.57 4.03
C GLY A 155 -39.09 22.10 3.63
N GLY A 156 -37.91 21.74 3.06
CA GLY A 156 -37.45 20.36 2.91
C GLY A 156 -38.30 19.43 2.02
N THR A 157 -39.18 19.97 1.17
CA THR A 157 -40.10 19.18 0.33
C THR A 157 -39.38 18.44 -0.83
N ARG A 158 -38.14 18.83 -1.12
CA ARG A 158 -37.34 18.31 -2.23
C ARG A 158 -36.09 17.65 -1.69
N THR A 159 -35.78 16.42 -2.16
CA THR A 159 -34.50 15.77 -1.87
C THR A 159 -33.36 16.53 -2.52
N PRO A 160 -32.38 17.05 -1.76
CA PRO A 160 -31.24 17.75 -2.32
C PRO A 160 -30.38 16.81 -3.17
N LYS A 161 -29.90 17.31 -4.32
CA LYS A 161 -29.00 16.57 -5.23
C LYS A 161 -27.90 17.51 -5.70
N PHE A 162 -26.67 17.09 -5.55
CA PHE A 162 -25.50 17.87 -5.98
C PHE A 162 -24.54 17.02 -6.79
N LEU A 163 -24.00 17.55 -7.87
CA LEU A 163 -23.03 16.86 -8.73
C LEU A 163 -21.68 17.57 -8.66
N TRP A 164 -20.64 16.84 -8.23
CA TRP A 164 -19.27 17.31 -8.33
C TRP A 164 -18.64 16.88 -9.67
N ASN A 165 -18.40 17.86 -10.54
CA ASN A 165 -17.56 17.64 -11.72
C ASN A 165 -16.09 17.89 -11.34
N ALA A 166 -15.48 16.87 -10.73
CA ALA A 166 -14.13 16.98 -10.19
C ALA A 166 -13.10 16.21 -11.04
N LYS A 167 -11.94 16.84 -11.27
CA LYS A 167 -10.81 16.27 -12.00
C LYS A 167 -10.28 15.00 -11.34
N VAL A 168 -9.52 14.21 -12.08
CA VAL A 168 -8.74 13.09 -11.53
C VAL A 168 -7.79 13.63 -10.45
N ARG A 169 -7.63 12.88 -9.35
CA ARG A 169 -6.83 13.25 -8.16
C ARG A 169 -7.38 14.42 -7.32
N PHE A 170 -8.62 14.81 -7.52
CA PHE A 170 -9.28 15.78 -6.65
C PHE A 170 -9.39 15.29 -5.19
N GLY A 171 -9.47 13.97 -4.96
CA GLY A 171 -9.74 13.41 -3.63
C GLY A 171 -11.22 13.37 -3.30
N LYS A 172 -12.05 12.99 -4.27
CA LYS A 172 -13.53 12.96 -4.16
C LYS A 172 -14.03 12.19 -2.96
N THR A 173 -13.43 11.03 -2.67
CA THR A 173 -13.80 10.17 -1.55
C THR A 173 -13.62 10.88 -0.21
N PHE A 174 -12.44 11.45 0.00
CA PHE A 174 -12.13 12.22 1.22
C PHE A 174 -13.10 13.40 1.38
N ALA A 175 -13.24 14.24 0.34
CA ALA A 175 -14.15 15.37 0.39
C ALA A 175 -15.62 14.99 0.64
N ALA A 176 -16.06 13.82 0.15
CA ALA A 176 -17.41 13.33 0.40
C ALA A 176 -17.63 12.89 1.86
N TYR A 177 -16.61 12.29 2.49
CA TYR A 177 -16.68 11.94 3.91
C TYR A 177 -16.63 13.18 4.80
N GLU A 178 -15.79 14.16 4.49
CA GLU A 178 -15.75 15.43 5.22
C GLU A 178 -17.10 16.16 5.13
N LEU A 179 -17.71 16.25 3.95
CA LEU A 179 -19.06 16.79 3.80
C LEU A 179 -20.08 16.05 4.68
N ALA A 180 -20.05 14.72 4.70
CA ALA A 180 -20.95 13.93 5.50
C ALA A 180 -20.75 14.16 7.02
N ASN A 181 -19.51 14.35 7.44
CA ASN A 181 -19.13 14.67 8.81
C ASN A 181 -19.62 16.06 9.20
N ASP A 182 -19.38 17.09 8.37
CA ASP A 182 -19.81 18.48 8.60
C ASP A 182 -21.34 18.61 8.67
N MET A 183 -22.04 17.77 7.89
CA MET A 183 -23.50 17.69 7.93
C MET A 183 -24.06 16.82 9.07
N GLY A 184 -23.21 16.22 9.92
CA GLY A 184 -23.62 15.35 11.01
C GLY A 184 -24.32 14.06 10.56
N SER A 185 -23.96 13.55 9.38
CA SER A 185 -24.62 12.37 8.80
C SER A 185 -24.23 11.08 9.53
N ASN A 186 -25.17 10.43 10.20
CA ASN A 186 -24.95 9.17 10.91
C ASN A 186 -24.89 7.95 9.99
N ARG A 187 -25.32 8.06 8.74
CA ARG A 187 -25.33 6.98 7.75
C ARG A 187 -25.01 7.52 6.37
N VAL A 188 -24.03 6.91 5.71
CA VAL A 188 -23.62 7.24 4.34
C VAL A 188 -23.71 5.99 3.48
N LEU A 189 -24.47 6.03 2.39
CA LEU A 189 -24.54 4.97 1.40
C LEU A 189 -23.66 5.34 0.21
N VAL A 190 -22.62 4.56 -0.03
CA VAL A 190 -21.71 4.73 -1.18
C VAL A 190 -22.03 3.67 -2.24
N LEU A 191 -22.35 4.10 -3.44
CA LEU A 191 -22.65 3.23 -4.59
C LEU A 191 -21.56 3.43 -5.66
N PRO A 192 -20.46 2.68 -5.62
CA PRO A 192 -19.40 2.78 -6.62
C PRO A 192 -19.87 2.20 -7.96
N PHE A 193 -19.58 2.89 -9.05
CA PHE A 193 -19.90 2.41 -10.40
C PHE A 193 -19.12 1.12 -10.78
N LYS A 194 -17.92 0.92 -10.20
CA LYS A 194 -17.12 -0.29 -10.38
C LYS A 194 -16.80 -0.90 -9.04
N LEU A 195 -17.03 -2.20 -8.87
CA LEU A 195 -16.70 -2.96 -7.66
C LEU A 195 -15.21 -2.83 -7.25
N ALA A 196 -14.31 -2.62 -8.21
CA ALA A 196 -12.89 -2.40 -7.96
C ALA A 196 -12.58 -1.13 -7.12
N LEU A 197 -13.54 -0.22 -6.95
CA LEU A 197 -13.38 0.99 -6.12
C LEU A 197 -13.82 0.79 -4.66
N THR A 198 -14.50 -0.30 -4.35
CA THR A 198 -15.00 -0.61 -3.01
C THR A 198 -13.90 -0.57 -1.94
N PRO A 199 -12.71 -1.18 -2.14
CA PRO A 199 -11.64 -1.16 -1.16
C PRO A 199 -11.11 0.26 -0.85
N THR A 200 -11.16 1.17 -1.82
CA THR A 200 -10.74 2.57 -1.63
C THR A 200 -11.68 3.30 -0.69
N TRP A 201 -12.99 3.12 -0.87
CA TRP A 201 -14.00 3.76 -0.02
C TRP A 201 -14.00 3.21 1.41
N GLU A 202 -13.82 1.90 1.57
CA GLU A 202 -13.74 1.26 2.89
C GLU A 202 -12.50 1.72 3.67
N ARG A 203 -11.36 1.88 3.00
CA ARG A 203 -10.13 2.34 3.62
C ARG A 203 -10.23 3.79 4.08
N ASP A 204 -10.76 4.68 3.25
CA ASP A 204 -10.89 6.10 3.57
C ASP A 204 -11.89 6.34 4.72
N ARG A 205 -12.88 5.45 4.90
CA ARG A 205 -13.82 5.48 6.03
C ARG A 205 -13.16 5.20 7.38
N ASN A 206 -12.15 4.34 7.41
CA ASN A 206 -11.49 3.88 8.64
C ASN A 206 -10.28 4.76 9.02
N THR A 207 -10.07 5.87 8.32
CA THR A 207 -9.09 6.89 8.69
C THR A 207 -9.78 7.86 9.66
N PRO A 208 -9.35 7.94 10.92
CA PRO A 208 -9.94 8.83 11.92
C PRO A 208 -9.70 10.30 11.58
#